data_fb4ad0d7c4d5272a3c55735f876c71fa
#
_entry.id   fb4ad0d7c4d5272a3c55735f876c71fa
#
_cell.length_a   1.000
_cell.length_b   1.000
_cell.length_c   1.000
_cell.angle_alpha   90.00
_cell.angle_beta   90.00
_cell.angle_gamma   90.00
#
_symmetry.space_group_name_H-M   'P 1'
#
loop_
_entity.id
_entity.type
_entity.pdbx_description
1 polymer ?
#
loop_
_entity_poly.entity_id
_entity_poly.type
_entity_poly.pdbx_seq_one_letter_code
_entity_poly.pdbx_strand_id
1 'polypeptide(L)'
;MNVSPPDTPKAYYGTIHIVEDDPGVSDSLRFLLQALGHDVVSHPDAESFFESAPPGGEDVVIVDLGLPGIGGAHVIRWLQQMNPRPRIIAITGQPQKVIEDELRGLPVVSVLRKPLSGDVLVSLL
;
A
#
# COMPACT_ATOMS: atom_id res chain seq x y z
N MET A 1 20.78 -8.21 -27.33
CA MET A 1 20.25 -8.17 -26.93
C MET A 1 20.11 -8.27 -26.05
N ASN A 2 19.74 -8.23 -25.65
CA ASN A 2 19.44 -8.38 -24.73
C ASN A 2 18.69 -8.64 -24.17
N VAL A 3 18.44 -8.60 -23.75
CA VAL A 3 17.66 -8.97 -23.39
C VAL A 3 17.30 -8.95 -22.28
N SER A 4 16.67 -8.68 -21.99
CA SER A 4 16.23 -8.50 -20.86
C SER A 4 15.73 -9.64 -20.31
N PRO A 5 15.80 -9.78 -19.19
CA PRO A 5 15.28 -10.75 -18.50
C PRO A 5 13.93 -10.54 -18.41
N PRO A 6 13.35 -11.31 -18.60
CA PRO A 6 12.20 -11.25 -18.62
C PRO A 6 11.56 -10.81 -17.64
N ASP A 7 11.29 -10.40 -17.57
CA ASP A 7 10.76 -10.27 -16.90
C ASP A 7 10.71 -10.04 -15.85
N THR A 8 11.00 -9.38 -15.47
CA THR A 8 10.97 -9.03 -14.20
C THR A 8 9.76 -8.29 -13.97
N PRO A 9 8.77 -8.84 -13.39
CA PRO A 9 7.51 -8.16 -13.19
C PRO A 9 7.66 -6.90 -12.40
N LYS A 10 8.61 -6.84 -11.49
CA LYS A 10 8.80 -5.63 -10.71
C LYS A 10 9.14 -4.43 -11.57
N ALA A 11 9.53 -4.66 -12.81
CA ALA A 11 9.80 -3.54 -13.71
C ALA A 11 8.57 -2.71 -14.00
N TYR A 12 7.39 -3.25 -13.74
CA TYR A 12 6.16 -2.51 -13.96
C TYR A 12 5.74 -1.66 -12.79
N TYR A 13 6.42 -1.81 -11.67
CA TYR A 13 6.10 -1.04 -10.50
C TYR A 13 7.16 -0.01 -10.27
N GLY A 14 6.79 1.14 -9.79
CA GLY A 14 7.74 2.07 -9.26
C GLY A 14 8.17 1.61 -7.89
N THR A 15 7.70 2.31 -6.88
CA THR A 15 8.01 2.00 -5.49
C THR A 15 6.75 1.50 -4.80
N ILE A 16 6.90 0.59 -3.85
CA ILE A 16 5.81 0.21 -2.95
C ILE A 16 5.97 1.01 -1.67
N HIS A 17 4.96 1.81 -1.35
CA HIS A 17 4.94 2.61 -0.13
C HIS A 17 4.07 1.89 0.89
N ILE A 18 4.57 1.76 2.11
CA ILE A 18 3.82 1.15 3.21
C ILE A 18 3.54 2.24 4.24
N VAL A 19 2.27 2.44 4.58
CA VAL A 19 1.87 3.38 5.63
C VAL A 19 1.24 2.56 6.74
N GLU A 20 2.02 2.28 7.78
CA GLU A 20 1.65 1.35 8.83
C GLU A 20 2.37 1.71 10.11
N ASP A 21 1.64 1.86 11.22
CA ASP A 21 2.21 2.27 12.49
C ASP A 21 2.78 1.11 13.31
N ASP A 22 2.37 -0.12 13.05
CA ASP A 22 2.89 -1.28 13.76
C ASP A 22 4.21 -1.72 13.10
N PRO A 23 5.35 -1.59 13.79
CA PRO A 23 6.64 -1.92 13.18
C PRO A 23 6.76 -3.40 12.81
N GLY A 24 6.08 -4.28 13.56
CA GLY A 24 6.13 -5.70 13.21
C GLY A 24 5.46 -5.99 11.88
N VAL A 25 4.31 -5.39 11.63
CA VAL A 25 3.60 -5.54 10.36
C VAL A 25 4.39 -4.89 9.24
N SER A 26 4.88 -3.67 9.47
CA SER A 26 5.63 -2.93 8.47
C SER A 26 6.91 -3.66 8.07
N ASP A 27 7.65 -4.18 9.05
CA ASP A 27 8.89 -4.90 8.78
C ASP A 27 8.64 -6.20 8.03
N SER A 28 7.58 -6.93 8.40
CA SER A 28 7.22 -8.18 7.72
C SER A 28 6.88 -7.93 6.26
N LEU A 29 6.08 -6.89 6.01
CA LEU A 29 5.72 -6.52 4.63
C LEU A 29 6.96 -6.12 3.84
N ARG A 30 7.80 -5.29 4.43
CA ARG A 30 9.00 -4.82 3.74
C ARG A 30 9.92 -5.98 3.41
N PHE A 31 10.12 -6.88 4.37
CA PHE A 31 10.97 -8.04 4.16
C PHE A 31 10.48 -8.90 3.01
N LEU A 32 9.19 -9.20 3.00
CA LEU A 32 8.59 -10.01 1.94
C LEU A 32 8.75 -9.35 0.58
N LEU A 33 8.39 -8.08 0.49
CA LEU A 33 8.37 -7.39 -0.79
C LEU A 33 9.76 -7.13 -1.33
N GLN A 34 10.73 -6.83 -0.47
CA GLN A 34 12.11 -6.69 -0.87
C GLN A 34 12.70 -8.01 -1.34
N ALA A 35 12.33 -9.12 -0.69
CA ALA A 35 12.77 -10.44 -1.11
C ALA A 35 12.26 -10.80 -2.51
N LEU A 36 11.14 -10.22 -2.90
CA LEU A 36 10.59 -10.41 -4.24
C LEU A 36 11.14 -9.41 -5.26
N GLY A 37 12.05 -8.55 -4.84
CA GLY A 37 12.74 -7.63 -5.74
C GLY A 37 12.12 -6.26 -5.86
N HIS A 38 11.14 -5.91 -5.02
CA HIS A 38 10.51 -4.59 -5.08
C HIS A 38 11.31 -3.56 -4.28
N ASP A 39 11.23 -2.32 -4.72
CA ASP A 39 11.71 -1.18 -3.95
C ASP A 39 10.61 -0.78 -2.98
N VAL A 40 10.93 -0.66 -1.70
CA VAL A 40 9.93 -0.46 -0.66
C VAL A 40 10.36 0.69 0.24
N VAL A 41 9.42 1.57 0.55
CA VAL A 41 9.61 2.67 1.49
C VAL A 41 8.49 2.58 2.53
N SER A 42 8.86 2.62 3.81
CA SER A 42 7.90 2.53 4.91
C SER A 42 7.73 3.87 5.59
N HIS A 43 6.52 4.15 6.02
CA HIS A 43 6.17 5.35 6.78
C HIS A 43 5.38 4.92 8.01
N PRO A 44 5.74 5.39 9.20
CA PRO A 44 5.04 4.97 10.42
C PRO A 44 3.68 5.62 10.62
N ASP A 45 3.39 6.69 9.88
CA ASP A 45 2.13 7.40 10.00
C ASP A 45 1.83 8.17 8.71
N ALA A 46 0.63 8.71 8.63
CA ALA A 46 0.19 9.45 7.46
C ALA A 46 0.98 10.74 7.29
N GLU A 47 1.31 11.40 8.38
CA GLU A 47 2.05 12.65 8.34
C GLU A 47 3.40 12.50 7.67
N SER A 48 4.15 11.46 8.05
CA SER A 48 5.43 11.17 7.42
C SER A 48 5.27 10.87 5.94
N PHE A 49 4.21 10.15 5.60
CA PHE A 49 3.92 9.83 4.20
C PHE A 49 3.65 11.09 3.40
N PHE A 50 2.84 12.00 3.92
CA PHE A 50 2.52 13.24 3.22
C PHE A 50 3.73 14.16 3.06
N GLU A 51 4.71 14.06 3.97
CA GLU A 51 5.91 14.88 3.88
C GLU A 51 6.93 14.33 2.89
N SER A 52 6.77 13.10 2.47
CA SER A 52 7.68 12.52 1.49
C SER A 52 7.23 12.88 0.08
N ALA A 53 8.04 12.52 -0.91
CA ALA A 53 7.69 12.77 -2.30
C ALA A 53 6.41 12.00 -2.64
N PRO A 54 5.48 12.61 -3.39
CA PRO A 54 4.24 11.92 -3.75
C PRO A 54 4.51 10.68 -4.58
N PRO A 55 3.71 9.62 -4.42
CA PRO A 55 3.87 8.44 -5.26
C PRO A 55 3.48 8.73 -6.70
N GLY A 56 4.11 8.02 -7.61
CA GLY A 56 3.78 8.10 -9.03
C GLY A 56 2.67 7.14 -9.40
N GLY A 57 2.22 7.25 -10.65
CA GLY A 57 1.11 6.42 -11.14
C GLY A 57 1.45 4.94 -11.25
N GLU A 58 2.74 4.59 -11.26
CA GLU A 58 3.15 3.19 -11.30
C GLU A 58 3.50 2.64 -9.92
N ASP A 59 3.33 3.45 -8.90
CA ASP A 59 3.61 3.02 -7.53
C ASP A 59 2.42 2.27 -6.94
N VAL A 60 2.69 1.58 -5.85
CA VAL A 60 1.66 0.91 -5.06
C VAL A 60 1.73 1.48 -3.66
N VAL A 61 0.59 1.79 -3.07
CA VAL A 61 0.53 2.27 -1.69
C VAL A 61 -0.29 1.27 -0.86
N ILE A 62 0.34 0.69 0.14
CA ILE A 62 -0.31 -0.20 1.09
C ILE A 62 -0.55 0.63 2.36
N VAL A 63 -1.80 0.81 2.74
CA VAL A 63 -2.14 1.71 3.83
C VAL A 63 -3.03 1.01 4.85
N ASP A 64 -2.66 1.14 6.12
CA ASP A 64 -3.45 0.60 7.23
C ASP A 64 -4.61 1.56 7.52
N LEU A 65 -5.84 1.02 7.51
CA LEU A 65 -7.01 1.82 7.84
C LEU A 65 -7.06 2.21 9.31
N GLY A 66 -6.39 1.47 10.16
CA GLY A 66 -6.39 1.72 11.60
C GLY A 66 -5.30 2.68 12.07
N LEU A 67 -4.75 3.51 11.20
CA LEU A 67 -3.71 4.45 11.61
C LEU A 67 -4.24 5.43 12.66
N PRO A 68 -3.44 5.73 13.69
CA PRO A 68 -3.81 6.77 14.64
C PRO A 68 -3.64 8.16 14.02
N GLY A 69 -4.30 9.15 14.57
CA GLY A 69 -4.20 10.51 14.05
C GLY A 69 -4.93 10.64 12.71
N ILE A 70 -4.20 11.02 11.69
CA ILE A 70 -4.77 11.07 10.34
C ILE A 70 -4.98 9.63 9.88
N GLY A 71 -6.21 9.27 9.63
CA GLY A 71 -6.58 7.90 9.34
C GLY A 71 -6.23 7.45 7.93
N GLY A 72 -6.19 6.12 7.74
CA GLY A 72 -5.88 5.55 6.44
C GLY A 72 -6.87 5.92 5.36
N ALA A 73 -8.14 6.05 5.71
CA ALA A 73 -9.15 6.46 4.73
C ALA A 73 -8.86 7.86 4.18
N HIS A 74 -8.31 8.75 5.01
CA HIS A 74 -7.92 10.09 4.58
C HIS A 74 -6.77 10.02 3.57
N VAL A 75 -5.80 9.14 3.84
CA VAL A 75 -4.69 8.90 2.92
C VAL A 75 -5.23 8.41 1.57
N ILE A 76 -6.18 7.48 1.61
CA ILE A 76 -6.76 6.93 0.38
C ILE A 76 -7.48 8.02 -0.42
N ARG A 77 -8.25 8.88 0.24
CA ARG A 77 -8.93 9.97 -0.46
C ARG A 77 -7.93 10.89 -1.16
N TRP A 78 -6.83 11.18 -0.49
CA TRP A 78 -5.79 12.01 -1.06
C TRP A 78 -5.18 11.35 -2.30
N LEU A 79 -4.88 10.05 -2.20
CA LEU A 79 -4.29 9.31 -3.30
C LEU A 79 -5.23 9.23 -4.51
N GLN A 80 -6.52 9.11 -4.25
CA GLN A 80 -7.50 8.97 -5.34
C GLN A 80 -7.67 10.24 -6.15
N GLN A 81 -7.20 11.38 -5.66
CA GLN A 81 -7.24 12.63 -6.41
C GLN A 81 -6.06 12.78 -7.35
N MET A 82 -5.09 11.89 -7.28
CA MET A 82 -3.92 11.95 -8.14
C MET A 82 -4.22 11.48 -9.55
N ASN A 83 -3.51 12.06 -10.51
CA ASN A 83 -3.63 11.69 -11.91
C ASN A 83 -2.24 11.72 -12.55
N PRO A 84 -1.62 10.57 -12.85
CA PRO A 84 -2.17 9.23 -12.68
C PRO A 84 -2.19 8.80 -11.21
N ARG A 85 -3.13 7.94 -10.91
CA ARG A 85 -3.33 7.49 -9.54
C ARG A 85 -2.54 6.20 -9.29
N PRO A 86 -1.86 6.08 -8.14
CA PRO A 86 -1.18 4.84 -7.81
C PRO A 86 -2.20 3.75 -7.46
N ARG A 87 -1.74 2.51 -7.44
CA ARG A 87 -2.57 1.43 -6.94
C ARG A 87 -2.66 1.52 -5.44
N ILE A 88 -3.82 1.23 -4.90
CA ILE A 88 -4.07 1.36 -3.46
C ILE A 88 -4.53 0.02 -2.91
N ILE A 89 -3.85 -0.43 -1.86
CA ILE A 89 -4.21 -1.64 -1.12
C ILE A 89 -4.40 -1.22 0.33
N ALA A 90 -5.62 -1.35 0.84
CA ALA A 90 -5.88 -1.06 2.25
C ALA A 90 -5.71 -2.34 3.06
N ILE A 91 -5.06 -2.23 4.23
CA ILE A 91 -4.95 -3.35 5.16
C ILE A 91 -5.64 -2.96 6.45
N THR A 92 -6.27 -3.91 7.12
CA THR A 92 -7.04 -3.59 8.32
C THR A 92 -7.31 -4.82 9.16
N GLY A 93 -7.35 -4.64 10.48
CA GLY A 93 -7.86 -5.62 11.42
C GLY A 93 -9.23 -5.26 11.97
N GLN A 94 -9.86 -4.24 11.39
CA GLN A 94 -11.13 -3.73 11.90
C GLN A 94 -12.32 -4.61 11.48
N PRO A 95 -13.46 -4.51 12.20
CA PRO A 95 -14.67 -5.21 11.78
C PRO A 95 -15.16 -4.75 10.42
N GLN A 96 -15.84 -5.65 9.73
CA GLN A 96 -16.33 -5.39 8.36
C GLN A 96 -17.16 -4.10 8.27
N LYS A 97 -18.02 -3.86 9.25
CA LYS A 97 -18.87 -2.68 9.21
C LYS A 97 -18.04 -1.38 9.28
N VAL A 98 -16.99 -1.39 10.07
CA VAL A 98 -16.11 -0.22 10.18
C VAL A 98 -15.40 0.02 8.85
N ILE A 99 -14.94 -1.06 8.21
CA ILE A 99 -14.29 -0.97 6.90
C ILE A 99 -15.25 -0.36 5.88
N GLU A 100 -16.49 -0.86 5.85
CA GLU A 100 -17.48 -0.36 4.90
C GLU A 100 -17.77 1.11 5.11
N ASP A 101 -17.88 1.53 6.37
CA ASP A 101 -18.15 2.93 6.69
C ASP A 101 -16.97 3.83 6.28
N GLU A 102 -15.75 3.39 6.57
CA GLU A 102 -14.57 4.19 6.25
C GLU A 102 -14.31 4.30 4.76
N LEU A 103 -14.61 3.26 4.00
CA LEU A 103 -14.36 3.25 2.56
C LEU A 103 -15.57 3.68 1.74
N ARG A 104 -16.64 4.10 2.39
CA ARG A 104 -17.85 4.53 1.68
C ARG A 104 -17.52 5.68 0.73
N GLY A 105 -17.91 5.53 -0.51
CA GLY A 105 -17.67 6.55 -1.52
C GLY A 105 -16.24 6.56 -2.07
N LEU A 106 -15.40 5.60 -1.65
CA LEU A 106 -14.03 5.50 -2.17
C LEU A 106 -13.97 4.34 -3.15
N PRO A 107 -13.89 4.61 -4.45
CA PRO A 107 -13.87 3.54 -5.45
C PRO A 107 -12.51 2.84 -5.51
N VAL A 108 -12.51 1.64 -5.98
CA VAL A 108 -11.32 0.91 -6.41
C VAL A 108 -10.20 0.84 -5.36
N VAL A 109 -10.49 0.21 -4.26
CA VAL A 109 -9.49 -0.10 -3.25
C VAL A 109 -9.56 -1.58 -2.98
N SER A 110 -8.42 -2.25 -3.10
CA SER A 110 -8.31 -3.64 -2.66
C SER A 110 -8.13 -3.65 -1.15
N VAL A 111 -8.81 -4.56 -0.47
CA VAL A 111 -8.75 -4.63 0.99
C VAL A 111 -8.21 -5.99 1.41
N LEU A 112 -7.19 -5.98 2.26
CA LEU A 112 -6.65 -7.17 2.88
C LEU A 112 -6.87 -7.12 4.37
N ARG A 113 -7.36 -8.21 4.94
CA ARG A 113 -7.61 -8.26 6.38
C ARG A 113 -6.38 -8.81 7.10
N LYS A 114 -6.10 -8.27 8.27
CA LYS A 114 -5.06 -8.81 9.15
C LYS A 114 -5.60 -10.03 9.89
N PRO A 115 -4.79 -11.06 10.13
CA PRO A 115 -3.36 -11.17 9.78
C PRO A 115 -3.18 -11.35 8.28
N LEU A 116 -2.12 -10.72 7.75
CA LEU A 116 -1.92 -10.68 6.31
C LEU A 116 -1.39 -12.01 5.78
N SER A 117 -1.93 -12.43 4.64
CA SER A 117 -1.41 -13.56 3.90
C SER A 117 -0.48 -13.04 2.82
N GLY A 118 0.76 -13.51 2.82
CA GLY A 118 1.71 -13.11 1.79
C GLY A 118 1.24 -13.49 0.40
N ASP A 119 0.63 -14.67 0.28
CA ASP A 119 0.13 -15.13 -1.03
C ASP A 119 -0.97 -14.23 -1.57
N VAL A 120 -1.89 -13.82 -0.72
CA VAL A 120 -2.98 -12.95 -1.14
C VAL A 120 -2.43 -11.57 -1.52
N LEU A 121 -1.50 -11.05 -0.73
CA LEU A 121 -0.88 -9.76 -1.04
C LEU A 121 -0.19 -9.80 -2.39
N VAL A 122 0.60 -10.83 -2.64
CA VAL A 122 1.32 -10.96 -3.90
C VAL A 122 0.35 -11.03 -5.06
N SER A 123 -0.80 -11.68 -4.88
CA SER A 123 -1.79 -11.77 -5.95
C SER A 123 -2.40 -10.42 -6.33
N LEU A 124 -2.31 -9.43 -5.46
CA LEU A 124 -2.83 -8.10 -5.74
C LEU A 124 -1.79 -7.19 -6.42
N LEU A 125 -0.57 -7.63 -6.46
CA LEU A 125 0.50 -6.90 -7.13
C LEU A 125 0.59 -7.32 -8.58
#